data_55c083f49896c2afe4a1bb0ffa1bbc5a
#
_entry.id   55c083f49896c2afe4a1bb0ffa1bbc5a
#
_cell.length_a   1.000
_cell.length_b   1.000
_cell.length_c   1.000
_cell.angle_alpha   90.00
_cell.angle_beta   90.00
_cell.angle_gamma   90.00
#
_symmetry.space_group_name_H-M   'P 1'
#
loop_
_entity.id
_entity.type
_entity.pdbx_description
1 polymer ?
#
loop_
_entity_poly.entity_id
_entity_poly.type
_entity_poly.pdbx_seq_one_letter_code
_entity_poly.pdbx_strand_id
1 'polypeptide(L)' 'MFSYLKGEAIAIHRNLQGRFFLILEVRDIGYEIQVPGRLAQELAAAIGQP' A
#
# COMPACT_ATOMS: atom_id res chain seq x y z
N MET A 1 11.23 13.89 12.30
CA MET A 1 10.76 13.68 10.93
C MET A 1 11.06 12.26 10.47
N PHE A 2 10.09 11.65 9.85
CA PHE A 2 10.28 10.30 9.34
C PHE A 2 10.74 10.36 7.90
N SER A 3 11.79 9.60 7.58
CA SER A 3 12.29 9.48 6.21
C SER A 3 11.53 8.43 5.42
N TYR A 4 10.89 7.47 6.11
CA TYR A 4 10.15 6.40 5.47
C TYR A 4 9.23 5.76 6.49
N LEU A 5 8.25 5.00 5.96
CA LEU A 5 7.39 4.16 6.78
C LEU A 5 7.79 2.71 6.55
N LYS A 6 7.90 1.96 7.63
CA LYS A 6 8.18 0.53 7.57
C LYS A 6 7.02 -0.23 8.21
N GLY A 7 6.43 -1.14 7.45
CA GLY A 7 5.31 -1.91 7.93
C GLY A 7 4.97 -3.01 6.96
N GLU A 8 3.83 -3.63 7.17
CA GLU A 8 3.36 -4.72 6.33
C GLU A 8 2.31 -4.21 5.34
N ALA A 9 2.53 -4.50 4.06
CA ALA A 9 1.56 -4.18 3.02
C ALA A 9 0.47 -5.24 3.05
N ILE A 10 -0.75 -4.84 3.37
CA ILE A 10 -1.84 -5.79 3.56
C ILE A 10 -2.87 -5.77 2.44
N ALA A 11 -2.97 -4.69 1.67
CA ALA A 11 -3.95 -4.62 0.59
C ALA A 11 -3.62 -3.51 -0.38
N ILE A 12 -4.14 -3.66 -1.60
CA ILE A 12 -4.19 -2.58 -2.58
C ILE A 12 -5.66 -2.28 -2.83
N HIS A 13 -6.01 -1.03 -2.78
CA HIS A 13 -7.37 -0.57 -2.98
C HIS A 13 -7.42 0.39 -4.17
N ARG A 14 -8.42 0.22 -5.02
CA ARG A 14 -8.64 1.13 -6.15
C ARG A 14 -9.95 1.87 -5.92
N ASN A 15 -9.90 3.21 -5.98
CA ASN A 15 -11.11 3.99 -5.79
C ASN A 15 -11.86 4.18 -7.13
N LEU A 16 -13.00 4.87 -7.06
CA LEU A 16 -13.86 5.06 -8.24
C LEU A 16 -13.21 5.94 -9.30
N GLN A 17 -12.21 6.71 -8.93
CA GLN A 17 -11.49 7.57 -9.86
C GLN A 17 -10.32 6.86 -10.53
N GLY A 18 -10.12 5.59 -10.22
CA GLY A 18 -9.06 4.80 -10.80
C GLY A 18 -7.70 4.98 -10.12
N ARG A 19 -7.67 5.60 -8.96
CA ARG A 19 -6.44 5.78 -8.20
C ARG A 19 -6.23 4.60 -7.28
N PHE A 20 -4.96 4.22 -7.11
CA PHE A 20 -4.59 3.10 -6.28
C PHE A 20 -4.03 3.57 -4.95
N PHE A 21 -4.39 2.83 -3.90
CA PHE A 21 -3.92 3.11 -2.56
C PHE A 21 -3.37 1.83 -1.95
N LEU A 22 -2.19 1.95 -1.35
CA LEU A 22 -1.59 0.87 -0.58
C LEU A 22 -2.03 1.02 0.87
N ILE A 23 -2.54 -0.08 1.43
CA ILE A 23 -2.83 -0.12 2.86
C ILE A 23 -1.63 -0.74 3.56
N LEU A 24 -0.98 0.06 4.36
CA LEU A 24 0.22 -0.33 5.09
C LEU A 24 -0.09 -0.35 6.58
N GLU A 25 0.18 -1.47 7.23
CA GLU A 25 -0.03 -1.59 8.67
C GLU A 25 1.28 -1.38 9.41
N VAL A 26 1.26 -0.43 10.35
CA VAL A 26 2.41 -0.14 11.21
C VAL A 26 1.88 -0.07 12.63
N ARG A 27 2.30 -0.99 13.48
CA ARG A 27 1.90 -1.03 14.90
C ARG A 27 0.38 -1.00 15.07
N ASP A 28 -0.32 -1.85 14.33
CA ASP A 28 -1.78 -1.96 14.38
C ASP A 28 -2.53 -0.73 13.87
N ILE A 29 -1.83 0.18 13.21
CA ILE A 29 -2.46 1.33 12.57
C ILE A 29 -2.34 1.16 11.05
N GLY A 30 -3.46 1.25 10.36
CA GLY A 30 -3.48 1.17 8.91
C GLY A 30 -3.28 2.55 8.31
N TYR A 31 -2.35 2.66 7.37
CA TYR A 31 -2.12 3.88 6.61
C TYR A 31 -2.54 3.65 5.17
N GLU A 32 -3.27 4.59 4.61
CA GLU A 32 -3.65 4.55 3.21
C GLU A 32 -2.74 5.49 2.44
N ILE A 33 -1.97 4.93 1.52
CA ILE A 33 -0.95 5.68 0.79
C ILE A 33 -1.26 5.60 -0.70
N GLN A 34 -1.43 6.73 -1.36
CA GLN A 34 -1.65 6.75 -2.79
C GLN A 34 -0.38 6.36 -3.52
N VAL A 35 -0.50 5.43 -4.47
CA VAL A 35 0.64 4.94 -5.24
C VAL A 35 0.32 4.99 -6.73
N PRO A 36 1.34 5.18 -7.59
CA PRO A 36 1.13 5.10 -9.05
C PRO A 36 0.63 3.71 -9.44
N GLY A 37 -0.19 3.65 -10.49
CA GLY A 37 -0.74 2.38 -10.95
C GLY A 37 0.32 1.34 -11.28
N ARG A 38 1.44 1.77 -11.86
CA ARG A 38 2.54 0.87 -12.18
C ARG A 38 3.12 0.23 -10.94
N LEU A 39 3.31 1.03 -9.90
CA LEU A 39 3.83 0.52 -8.63
C LEU A 39 2.79 -0.35 -7.94
N ALA A 40 1.52 -0.02 -8.07
CA ALA A 40 0.45 -0.81 -7.48
C ALA A 40 0.45 -2.24 -7.99
N GLN A 41 0.72 -2.44 -9.29
CA GLN A 41 0.78 -3.78 -9.87
C GLN A 41 1.91 -4.60 -9.26
N GLU A 42 3.07 -3.98 -9.07
CA GLU A 42 4.20 -4.66 -8.46
C GLU A 42 3.93 -5.01 -7.00
N LEU A 43 3.32 -4.09 -6.27
CA LEU A 43 3.01 -4.31 -4.86
C LEU A 43 1.93 -5.36 -4.68
N ALA A 44 0.94 -5.38 -5.56
CA ALA A 44 -0.13 -6.38 -5.49
C ALA A 44 0.43 -7.80 -5.64
N ALA A 45 1.43 -7.96 -6.49
CA ALA A 45 2.06 -9.27 -6.67
C ALA A 45 2.82 -9.72 -5.42
N ALA A 46 3.26 -8.78 -4.59
CA ALA A 46 4.02 -9.07 -3.38
C ALA A 46 3.14 -9.27 -2.14
N ILE A 47 1.91 -8.76 -2.16
CA ILE A 47 1.02 -8.87 -1.01
C ILE A 47 0.63 -10.33 -0.79
N GLY A 48 0.74 -10.77 0.45
CA GLY A 48 0.42 -12.14 0.81
C GLY A 48 1.54 -13.12 0.55
N GLN A 49 2.66 -12.68 0.01
CA GLN A 49 3.82 -13.54 -0.21
C GLN A 49 4.70 -13.55 1.03
N PRO A 50 5.24 -14.70 1.39
CA PRO A 50 6.15 -14.78 2.53
C PRO A 50 7.45 -14.07 2.28
#